data_834f9d6e0208d7de5cb43fc6f61b13d4
#
_entry.id   834f9d6e0208d7de5cb43fc6f61b13d4
#
_cell.length_a   1.000
_cell.length_b   1.000
_cell.length_c   1.000
_cell.angle_alpha   90.00
_cell.angle_beta   90.00
_cell.angle_gamma   90.00
#
_symmetry.space_group_name_H-M   'P 1'
#
loop_
_entity.id
_entity.type
_entity.pdbx_description
1 polymer ?
#
loop_
_entity_poly.entity_id
_entity_poly.type
_entity_poly.pdbx_seq_one_letter_code
_entity_poly.pdbx_strand_id
1 'polypeptide(L)'
;MSENWHPASWRGRPARQMPDYPDPRLLREVEQKLASYPPLVFAGECRALEQKLAEVCAGRAFLLQGGDCAEAFAEFSADKIRDTLRVLLQMAVVLTFGAGMPIVKVGRMAGQFAKPRSAPTETSGDVELPSYRGDIVNGLEFEPEARRPDPLRQIQAYTQAAATLNLLRAFTEGGYASLTRVHQWTLGFVDRSPQGERYRDLAHRITEALEFMQACGVSGLSTPEIERTSFYTSHECLLLGFEEALTRIDSTSGLWYDTSAHMLWIGDRTRQPDGAHVEFCRGIANPLGIKAGPGMTADELLRLLDILNPANAPGRITVISRMGADRVEAHLPGLVRAVQREGRNVVWSCDPMHGNTIKTRNGYKTRPFDRVLGEVRAFFAVHRAEGTHAGGIHIEMTGQDVTECTGGAQAITEARLSDRYHTHCDPRLNAQQSLELAFLMAEALKEERAALRAAS
;
A
#
# COMPACT_ATOMS: atom_id res chain seq x y z
N MET A 1 -24.75 10.14 7.16
CA MET A 1 -24.44 10.54 5.76
C MET A 1 -25.13 11.86 5.51
N SER A 2 -24.44 12.90 5.01
CA SER A 2 -25.07 14.18 4.70
C SER A 2 -26.06 13.95 3.54
N GLU A 3 -27.23 14.56 3.63
CA GLU A 3 -28.41 14.38 2.77
C GLU A 3 -28.19 14.61 1.26
N ASN A 4 -26.98 14.96 0.81
CA ASN A 4 -26.72 15.35 -0.60
C ASN A 4 -25.48 14.68 -1.24
N TRP A 5 -24.92 13.56 -0.68
CA TRP A 5 -23.81 12.91 -1.34
C TRP A 5 -24.27 11.85 -2.36
N HIS A 6 -23.63 11.86 -3.52
CA HIS A 6 -23.73 10.81 -4.55
C HIS A 6 -22.34 10.63 -5.21
N PRO A 7 -22.08 9.52 -5.91
CA PRO A 7 -20.75 9.24 -6.48
C PRO A 7 -20.13 10.36 -7.32
N ALA A 8 -20.97 11.18 -7.99
CA ALA A 8 -20.52 12.30 -8.81
C ALA A 8 -20.45 13.66 -8.08
N SER A 9 -20.73 13.73 -6.75
CA SER A 9 -20.75 15.03 -6.03
C SER A 9 -19.38 15.72 -6.00
N TRP A 10 -18.29 14.98 -6.16
CA TRP A 10 -16.94 15.52 -6.30
C TRP A 10 -16.75 16.44 -7.51
N ARG A 11 -17.57 16.27 -8.58
CA ARG A 11 -17.46 17.08 -9.81
C ARG A 11 -17.76 18.57 -9.57
N GLY A 12 -18.42 18.90 -8.48
CA GLY A 12 -18.66 20.27 -8.01
C GLY A 12 -17.56 20.85 -7.12
N ARG A 13 -16.43 20.12 -6.92
CA ARG A 13 -15.33 20.51 -6.05
C ARG A 13 -14.03 20.70 -6.83
N PRO A 14 -13.07 21.49 -6.32
CA PRO A 14 -11.75 21.62 -6.93
C PRO A 14 -11.03 20.26 -6.99
N ALA A 15 -10.78 19.74 -8.20
CA ALA A 15 -10.11 18.47 -8.43
C ALA A 15 -8.64 18.72 -8.82
N ARG A 16 -7.71 18.36 -7.92
CA ARG A 16 -6.28 18.42 -8.20
C ARG A 16 -5.79 17.12 -8.83
N GLN A 17 -4.69 17.18 -9.58
CA GLN A 17 -4.03 16.00 -10.16
C GLN A 17 -4.86 15.26 -11.23
N MET A 18 -6.00 15.77 -11.64
CA MET A 18 -6.77 15.20 -12.73
C MET A 18 -6.09 15.52 -14.08
N PRO A 19 -6.06 14.56 -15.02
CA PRO A 19 -5.57 14.84 -16.38
C PRO A 19 -6.61 15.59 -17.21
N ASP A 20 -6.11 16.45 -18.11
CA ASP A 20 -6.96 17.09 -19.13
C ASP A 20 -7.06 16.17 -20.34
N TYR A 21 -8.18 15.47 -20.48
CA TYR A 21 -8.44 14.63 -21.63
C TYR A 21 -8.87 15.47 -22.83
N PRO A 22 -8.24 15.29 -24.00
CA PRO A 22 -8.50 16.12 -25.18
C PRO A 22 -9.88 15.87 -25.81
N ASP A 23 -10.49 14.71 -25.54
CA ASP A 23 -11.84 14.37 -25.97
C ASP A 23 -12.74 14.03 -24.76
N PRO A 24 -13.50 15.03 -24.25
CA PRO A 24 -14.43 14.83 -23.16
C PRO A 24 -15.62 13.91 -23.50
N ARG A 25 -15.94 13.73 -24.79
CA ARG A 25 -17.01 12.83 -25.22
C ARG A 25 -16.52 11.38 -25.09
N LEU A 26 -15.34 11.08 -25.62
CA LEU A 26 -14.73 9.76 -25.47
C LEU A 26 -14.54 9.40 -24.00
N LEU A 27 -14.12 10.36 -23.15
CA LEU A 27 -14.00 10.12 -21.70
C LEU A 27 -15.34 9.66 -21.11
N ARG A 28 -16.44 10.36 -21.41
CA ARG A 28 -17.78 9.96 -20.91
C ARG A 28 -18.21 8.58 -21.43
N GLU A 29 -17.93 8.26 -22.67
CA GLU A 29 -18.22 6.93 -23.25
C GLU A 29 -17.46 5.82 -22.52
N VAL A 30 -16.19 6.07 -22.16
CA VAL A 30 -15.36 5.13 -21.39
C VAL A 30 -15.86 4.99 -19.96
N GLU A 31 -16.18 6.09 -19.27
CA GLU A 31 -16.75 6.07 -17.92
C GLU A 31 -18.08 5.29 -17.89
N GLN A 32 -18.96 5.51 -18.85
CA GLN A 32 -20.24 4.77 -18.99
C GLN A 32 -20.00 3.28 -19.24
N LYS A 33 -19.01 2.92 -20.05
CA LYS A 33 -18.65 1.53 -20.33
C LYS A 33 -18.11 0.84 -19.06
N LEU A 34 -17.23 1.50 -18.31
CA LEU A 34 -16.72 1.00 -17.02
C LEU A 34 -17.86 0.84 -16.01
N ALA A 35 -18.83 1.75 -15.98
CA ALA A 35 -20.01 1.65 -15.13
C ALA A 35 -20.87 0.42 -15.41
N SER A 36 -20.81 -0.14 -16.62
CA SER A 36 -21.50 -1.37 -17.00
C SER A 36 -20.69 -2.65 -16.69
N TYR A 37 -19.41 -2.52 -16.34
CA TYR A 37 -18.55 -3.68 -16.08
C TYR A 37 -18.80 -4.28 -14.69
N PRO A 38 -18.48 -5.57 -14.47
CA PRO A 38 -18.56 -6.18 -13.15
C PRO A 38 -17.69 -5.45 -12.12
N PRO A 39 -18.06 -5.49 -10.83
CA PRO A 39 -17.19 -5.00 -9.76
C PRO A 39 -15.90 -5.83 -9.69
N LEU A 40 -14.77 -5.18 -9.41
CA LEU A 40 -13.49 -5.86 -9.20
C LEU A 40 -13.41 -6.53 -7.82
N VAL A 41 -13.99 -5.88 -6.81
CA VAL A 41 -14.11 -6.39 -5.44
C VAL A 41 -15.55 -6.23 -4.95
N PHE A 42 -15.93 -6.96 -3.88
CA PHE A 42 -17.26 -6.89 -3.31
C PHE A 42 -17.27 -6.16 -1.96
N ALA A 43 -18.39 -5.51 -1.65
CA ALA A 43 -18.59 -4.81 -0.39
C ALA A 43 -18.35 -5.70 0.85
N GLY A 44 -18.68 -6.99 0.79
CA GLY A 44 -18.39 -7.95 1.86
C GLY A 44 -16.90 -8.11 2.14
N GLU A 45 -16.06 -8.11 1.10
CA GLU A 45 -14.60 -8.16 1.26
C GLU A 45 -14.07 -6.86 1.90
N CYS A 46 -14.62 -5.70 1.52
CA CYS A 46 -14.28 -4.41 2.13
C CYS A 46 -14.64 -4.36 3.62
N ARG A 47 -15.85 -4.86 4.00
CA ARG A 47 -16.25 -4.98 5.42
C ARG A 47 -15.34 -5.93 6.20
N ALA A 48 -14.97 -7.06 5.61
CA ALA A 48 -14.04 -8.00 6.24
C ALA A 48 -12.66 -7.37 6.46
N LEU A 49 -12.18 -6.55 5.53
CA LEU A 49 -10.94 -5.78 5.70
C LEU A 49 -11.10 -4.73 6.83
N GLU A 50 -12.20 -3.97 6.87
CA GLU A 50 -12.45 -2.97 7.91
C GLU A 50 -12.41 -3.60 9.31
N GLN A 51 -13.04 -4.77 9.48
CA GLN A 51 -13.00 -5.51 10.75
C GLN A 51 -11.56 -5.90 11.14
N LYS A 52 -10.74 -6.36 10.18
CA LYS A 52 -9.33 -6.67 10.45
C LYS A 52 -8.51 -5.42 10.76
N LEU A 53 -8.78 -4.29 10.12
CA LEU A 53 -8.15 -3.01 10.42
C LEU A 53 -8.61 -2.46 11.78
N ALA A 54 -9.81 -2.77 12.24
CA ALA A 54 -10.25 -2.48 13.61
C ALA A 54 -9.41 -3.23 14.66
N GLU A 55 -9.02 -4.49 14.39
CA GLU A 55 -8.06 -5.22 15.24
C GLU A 55 -6.67 -4.57 15.23
N VAL A 56 -6.23 -4.03 14.07
CA VAL A 56 -4.99 -3.25 13.99
C VAL A 56 -5.09 -1.97 14.82
N CYS A 57 -6.20 -1.23 14.71
CA CYS A 57 -6.46 -0.03 15.49
C CYS A 57 -6.41 -0.31 16.99
N ALA A 58 -6.86 -1.48 17.42
CA ALA A 58 -6.86 -1.94 18.81
C ALA A 58 -5.52 -2.56 19.28
N GLY A 59 -4.48 -2.57 18.45
CA GLY A 59 -3.17 -3.16 18.78
C GLY A 59 -3.14 -4.70 18.81
N ARG A 60 -4.14 -5.37 18.23
CA ARG A 60 -4.24 -6.85 18.20
C ARG A 60 -3.83 -7.46 16.86
N ALA A 61 -3.55 -6.65 15.86
CA ALA A 61 -3.03 -7.07 14.57
C ALA A 61 -2.08 -6.01 14.02
N PHE A 62 -1.36 -6.32 12.93
CA PHE A 62 -0.46 -5.40 12.26
C PHE A 62 -0.74 -5.37 10.75
N LEU A 63 -0.74 -4.17 10.15
CA LEU A 63 -0.97 -3.96 8.72
C LEU A 63 0.34 -4.03 7.93
N LEU A 64 0.41 -4.97 6.99
CA LEU A 64 1.43 -5.01 5.94
C LEU A 64 0.77 -4.57 4.62
N GLN A 65 1.05 -3.35 4.19
CA GLN A 65 0.61 -2.82 2.90
C GLN A 65 1.83 -2.63 2.00
N GLY A 66 1.88 -3.33 0.86
CA GLY A 66 3.04 -3.29 -0.02
C GLY A 66 2.74 -3.68 -1.45
N GLY A 67 3.65 -3.31 -2.36
CA GLY A 67 3.57 -3.61 -3.77
C GLY A 67 4.11 -2.49 -4.64
N ASP A 68 3.63 -2.36 -5.87
CA ASP A 68 4.21 -1.48 -6.87
C ASP A 68 4.09 0.01 -6.52
N CYS A 69 5.03 0.80 -7.00
CA CYS A 69 4.94 2.26 -6.99
C CYS A 69 3.82 2.74 -7.94
N ALA A 70 3.87 2.29 -9.19
CA ALA A 70 2.81 2.35 -10.17
C ALA A 70 2.96 1.12 -11.09
N GLU A 71 1.86 0.40 -11.27
CA GLU A 71 1.82 -0.74 -12.17
C GLU A 71 1.96 -0.25 -13.62
N ALA A 72 2.78 -0.94 -14.43
CA ALA A 72 2.97 -0.66 -15.84
C ALA A 72 2.32 -1.75 -16.69
N PHE A 73 1.64 -1.34 -17.76
CA PHE A 73 0.98 -2.27 -18.67
C PHE A 73 1.96 -3.28 -19.31
N ALA A 74 3.16 -2.82 -19.61
CA ALA A 74 4.22 -3.64 -20.19
C ALA A 74 4.78 -4.70 -19.23
N GLU A 75 4.67 -4.48 -17.92
CA GLU A 75 5.15 -5.43 -16.89
C GLU A 75 4.07 -6.44 -16.47
N PHE A 76 2.87 -6.36 -17.01
CA PHE A 76 1.76 -7.25 -16.66
C PHE A 76 2.08 -8.71 -17.07
N SER A 77 2.32 -9.53 -16.07
CA SER A 77 2.62 -10.96 -16.26
C SER A 77 2.26 -11.78 -15.04
N ALA A 78 1.98 -13.07 -15.25
CA ALA A 78 1.69 -14.02 -14.17
C ALA A 78 2.88 -14.13 -13.19
N ASP A 79 4.10 -14.08 -13.68
CA ASP A 79 5.32 -14.16 -12.87
C ASP A 79 5.46 -12.94 -11.96
N LYS A 80 5.25 -11.73 -12.47
CA LYS A 80 5.31 -10.51 -11.64
C LYS A 80 4.27 -10.52 -10.53
N ILE A 81 3.02 -10.89 -10.85
CA ILE A 81 1.93 -10.99 -9.87
C ILE A 81 2.27 -12.03 -8.79
N ARG A 82 2.68 -13.23 -9.22
CA ARG A 82 3.09 -14.32 -8.34
C ARG A 82 4.23 -13.93 -7.42
N ASP A 83 5.29 -13.35 -7.97
CA ASP A 83 6.52 -13.06 -7.21
C ASP A 83 6.31 -11.92 -6.23
N THR A 84 5.51 -10.91 -6.58
CA THR A 84 5.12 -9.84 -5.64
C THR A 84 4.27 -10.39 -4.49
N LEU A 85 3.26 -11.20 -4.78
CA LEU A 85 2.46 -11.88 -3.75
C LEU A 85 3.34 -12.75 -2.85
N ARG A 86 4.23 -13.54 -3.44
CA ARG A 86 5.15 -14.42 -2.71
C ARG A 86 5.98 -13.66 -1.68
N VAL A 87 6.60 -12.55 -2.06
CA VAL A 87 7.40 -11.74 -1.14
C VAL A 87 6.54 -11.15 -0.02
N LEU A 88 5.34 -10.63 -0.32
CA LEU A 88 4.41 -10.14 0.69
C LEU A 88 3.98 -11.23 1.68
N LEU A 89 3.75 -12.45 1.20
CA LEU A 89 3.42 -13.58 2.07
C LEU A 89 4.59 -13.99 2.96
N GLN A 90 5.81 -14.04 2.42
CA GLN A 90 7.03 -14.32 3.21
C GLN A 90 7.24 -13.25 4.30
N MET A 91 7.10 -11.96 3.95
CA MET A 91 7.15 -10.87 4.93
C MET A 91 6.09 -11.06 6.03
N ALA A 92 4.85 -11.39 5.64
CA ALA A 92 3.77 -11.60 6.59
C ALA A 92 4.05 -12.75 7.57
N VAL A 93 4.63 -13.87 7.12
CA VAL A 93 5.02 -15.00 8.01
C VAL A 93 6.09 -14.55 9.00
N VAL A 94 7.14 -13.88 8.53
CA VAL A 94 8.23 -13.37 9.38
C VAL A 94 7.70 -12.38 10.42
N LEU A 95 6.85 -11.44 9.99
CA LEU A 95 6.25 -10.45 10.88
C LEU A 95 5.26 -11.08 11.86
N THR A 96 4.45 -12.05 11.44
CA THR A 96 3.54 -12.78 12.34
C THR A 96 4.30 -13.39 13.51
N PHE A 97 5.42 -14.05 13.22
CA PHE A 97 6.24 -14.65 14.25
C PHE A 97 6.90 -13.61 15.18
N GLY A 98 7.46 -12.53 14.60
CA GLY A 98 8.09 -11.45 15.38
C GLY A 98 7.07 -10.69 16.25
N ALA A 99 5.99 -10.23 15.67
CA ALA A 99 4.95 -9.49 16.36
C ALA A 99 4.13 -10.38 17.33
N GLY A 100 3.99 -11.68 17.03
CA GLY A 100 3.11 -12.60 17.78
C GLY A 100 1.63 -12.21 17.67
N MET A 101 1.24 -11.62 16.55
CA MET A 101 -0.12 -11.20 16.24
C MET A 101 -0.42 -11.39 14.74
N PRO A 102 -1.69 -11.44 14.33
CA PRO A 102 -2.07 -11.57 12.93
C PRO A 102 -1.56 -10.40 12.08
N ILE A 103 -1.17 -10.70 10.84
CA ILE A 103 -0.79 -9.70 9.84
C ILE A 103 -1.91 -9.54 8.81
N VAL A 104 -2.45 -8.32 8.69
CA VAL A 104 -3.40 -7.93 7.65
C VAL A 104 -2.62 -7.57 6.39
N LYS A 105 -2.83 -8.33 5.31
CA LYS A 105 -2.08 -8.21 4.06
C LYS A 105 -2.89 -7.43 3.03
N VAL A 106 -2.35 -6.29 2.59
CA VAL A 106 -2.97 -5.41 1.59
C VAL A 106 -1.94 -5.11 0.49
N GLY A 107 -2.25 -5.54 -0.74
CA GLY A 107 -1.40 -5.30 -1.90
C GLY A 107 -1.62 -3.90 -2.48
N ARG A 108 -0.54 -3.21 -2.84
CA ARG A 108 -0.54 -2.05 -3.74
C ARG A 108 -0.44 -2.60 -5.17
N MET A 109 -1.52 -3.19 -5.64
CA MET A 109 -1.60 -3.87 -6.94
C MET A 109 -3.05 -4.07 -7.35
N ALA A 110 -3.26 -4.43 -8.61
CA ALA A 110 -4.59 -4.57 -9.23
C ALA A 110 -5.39 -3.26 -9.27
N GLY A 111 -4.71 -2.15 -9.58
CA GLY A 111 -5.33 -0.82 -9.66
C GLY A 111 -4.37 0.36 -9.48
N GLN A 112 -3.14 0.14 -9.03
CA GLN A 112 -2.16 1.21 -8.82
C GLN A 112 -1.50 1.65 -10.13
N PHE A 113 -2.29 2.06 -11.13
CA PHE A 113 -1.81 2.50 -12.45
C PHE A 113 -1.65 4.01 -12.59
N ALA A 114 -2.18 4.79 -11.65
CA ALA A 114 -2.09 6.25 -11.66
C ALA A 114 -1.00 6.76 -10.70
N LYS A 115 -0.41 7.91 -11.05
CA LYS A 115 0.59 8.57 -10.21
C LYS A 115 0.41 10.08 -10.18
N PRO A 116 0.39 10.71 -8.97
CA PRO A 116 0.40 12.16 -8.85
C PRO A 116 1.78 12.71 -9.21
N ARG A 117 1.81 13.87 -9.87
CA ARG A 117 3.05 14.53 -10.29
C ARG A 117 3.23 15.88 -9.62
N SER A 118 4.48 16.24 -9.35
CA SER A 118 4.83 17.55 -8.77
C SER A 118 4.73 18.68 -9.81
N ALA A 119 4.99 18.37 -11.09
CA ALA A 119 4.88 19.29 -12.20
C ALA A 119 3.89 18.75 -13.25
N PRO A 120 3.12 19.61 -13.93
CA PRO A 120 2.19 19.20 -14.99
C PRO A 120 2.93 18.70 -16.23
N THR A 121 4.15 19.17 -16.45
CA THR A 121 5.00 18.90 -17.63
C THR A 121 6.37 18.37 -17.21
N GLU A 122 7.05 17.73 -18.14
CA GLU A 122 8.44 17.27 -18.07
C GLU A 122 9.20 17.82 -19.28
N THR A 123 10.46 18.21 -19.09
CA THR A 123 11.32 18.77 -20.15
C THR A 123 12.49 17.85 -20.44
N SER A 124 12.77 17.60 -21.71
CA SER A 124 13.96 16.89 -22.19
C SER A 124 14.56 17.67 -23.38
N GLY A 125 15.77 18.22 -23.18
CA GLY A 125 16.33 19.20 -24.12
C GLY A 125 15.44 20.43 -24.22
N ASP A 126 15.07 20.82 -25.43
CA ASP A 126 14.18 21.95 -25.72
C ASP A 126 12.69 21.56 -25.86
N VAL A 127 12.36 20.28 -25.62
CA VAL A 127 10.98 19.77 -25.75
C VAL A 127 10.34 19.67 -24.38
N GLU A 128 9.16 20.26 -24.26
CA GLU A 128 8.29 20.16 -23.07
C GLU A 128 7.03 19.37 -23.40
N LEU A 129 6.74 18.33 -22.65
CA LEU A 129 5.56 17.46 -22.82
C LEU A 129 4.83 17.26 -21.48
N PRO A 130 3.54 16.84 -21.51
CA PRO A 130 2.82 16.45 -20.30
C PRO A 130 3.61 15.39 -19.50
N SER A 131 3.60 15.52 -18.17
CA SER A 131 4.22 14.52 -17.29
C SER A 131 3.58 13.15 -17.50
N TYR A 132 4.38 12.09 -17.43
CA TYR A 132 3.86 10.73 -17.31
C TYR A 132 3.09 10.59 -15.99
N ARG A 133 1.79 10.28 -16.06
CA ARG A 133 0.87 10.19 -14.92
C ARG A 133 0.45 8.76 -14.59
N GLY A 134 1.17 7.78 -15.13
CA GLY A 134 0.84 6.36 -15.03
C GLY A 134 0.08 5.86 -16.25
N ASP A 135 0.20 4.57 -16.49
CA ASP A 135 -0.29 3.92 -17.72
C ASP A 135 -1.81 4.02 -17.92
N ILE A 136 -2.58 4.21 -16.87
CA ILE A 136 -4.03 4.47 -16.95
C ILE A 136 -4.35 5.83 -17.60
N VAL A 137 -3.39 6.76 -17.66
CA VAL A 137 -3.57 8.12 -18.18
C VAL A 137 -2.89 8.30 -19.53
N ASN A 138 -1.58 8.02 -19.61
CA ASN A 138 -0.75 8.28 -20.79
C ASN A 138 0.45 7.32 -20.87
N GLY A 139 1.15 7.31 -22.00
CA GLY A 139 2.33 6.48 -22.22
C GLY A 139 3.60 7.02 -21.57
N LEU A 140 4.57 6.13 -21.40
CA LEU A 140 5.87 6.43 -20.77
C LEU A 140 6.82 7.15 -21.73
N GLU A 141 6.74 6.84 -23.01
CA GLU A 141 7.66 7.37 -24.03
C GLU A 141 7.58 8.90 -24.07
N PHE A 142 8.74 9.55 -24.20
CA PHE A 142 8.81 11.01 -24.24
C PHE A 142 8.51 11.53 -25.67
N GLU A 143 7.28 11.27 -26.12
CA GLU A 143 6.74 11.62 -27.44
C GLU A 143 5.36 12.26 -27.28
N PRO A 144 4.99 13.26 -28.13
CA PRO A 144 3.72 13.98 -27.99
C PRO A 144 2.49 13.07 -27.96
N GLU A 145 2.42 12.06 -28.84
CA GLU A 145 1.29 11.13 -28.92
C GLU A 145 1.24 10.21 -27.69
N ALA A 146 2.38 9.69 -27.21
CA ALA A 146 2.42 8.85 -26.04
C ALA A 146 2.04 9.61 -24.75
N ARG A 147 2.46 10.88 -24.64
CA ARG A 147 2.18 11.73 -23.46
C ARG A 147 0.78 12.34 -23.45
N ARG A 148 0.02 12.21 -24.54
CA ARG A 148 -1.35 12.67 -24.61
C ARG A 148 -2.25 11.78 -23.76
N PRO A 149 -3.06 12.34 -22.83
CA PRO A 149 -4.01 11.55 -22.05
C PRO A 149 -5.04 10.84 -22.94
N ASP A 150 -5.20 9.52 -22.75
CA ASP A 150 -6.12 8.69 -23.52
C ASP A 150 -7.09 7.94 -22.57
N PRO A 151 -8.41 8.22 -22.61
CA PRO A 151 -9.39 7.56 -21.76
C PRO A 151 -9.48 6.04 -21.96
N LEU A 152 -9.17 5.51 -23.16
CA LEU A 152 -9.24 4.07 -23.46
C LEU A 152 -8.28 3.25 -22.59
N ARG A 153 -7.22 3.86 -22.10
CA ARG A 153 -6.26 3.23 -21.16
C ARG A 153 -6.91 2.82 -19.84
N GLN A 154 -7.99 3.47 -19.43
CA GLN A 154 -8.76 3.09 -18.25
C GLN A 154 -9.42 1.71 -18.41
N ILE A 155 -9.87 1.34 -19.62
CA ILE A 155 -10.44 0.02 -19.91
C ILE A 155 -9.34 -1.05 -19.83
N GLN A 156 -8.15 -0.74 -20.34
CA GLN A 156 -7.00 -1.65 -20.24
C GLN A 156 -6.60 -1.85 -18.78
N ALA A 157 -6.52 -0.78 -17.97
CA ALA A 157 -6.24 -0.85 -16.54
C ALA A 157 -7.25 -1.72 -15.80
N TYR A 158 -8.56 -1.54 -16.07
CA TYR A 158 -9.60 -2.40 -15.51
C TYR A 158 -9.39 -3.88 -15.88
N THR A 159 -9.10 -4.17 -17.15
CA THR A 159 -8.91 -5.54 -17.64
C THR A 159 -7.70 -6.21 -16.96
N GLN A 160 -6.58 -5.50 -16.83
CA GLN A 160 -5.40 -6.03 -16.13
C GLN A 160 -5.65 -6.17 -14.63
N ALA A 161 -6.36 -5.23 -14.00
CA ALA A 161 -6.75 -5.33 -12.59
C ALA A 161 -7.63 -6.57 -12.35
N ALA A 162 -8.62 -6.82 -13.20
CA ALA A 162 -9.50 -7.99 -13.11
C ALA A 162 -8.72 -9.31 -13.25
N ALA A 163 -7.81 -9.40 -14.21
CA ALA A 163 -6.96 -10.57 -14.39
C ALA A 163 -5.99 -10.79 -13.21
N THR A 164 -5.42 -9.71 -12.68
CA THR A 164 -4.56 -9.75 -11.48
C THR A 164 -5.35 -10.26 -10.26
N LEU A 165 -6.54 -9.72 -10.00
CA LEU A 165 -7.39 -10.17 -8.89
C LEU A 165 -7.82 -11.62 -9.02
N ASN A 166 -8.17 -12.07 -10.24
CA ASN A 166 -8.49 -13.47 -10.49
C ASN A 166 -7.32 -14.39 -10.14
N LEU A 167 -6.10 -14.03 -10.55
CA LEU A 167 -4.91 -14.83 -10.27
C LEU A 167 -4.54 -14.80 -8.78
N LEU A 168 -4.68 -13.64 -8.11
CA LEU A 168 -4.47 -13.53 -6.66
C LEU A 168 -5.43 -14.44 -5.89
N ARG A 169 -6.73 -14.44 -6.24
CA ARG A 169 -7.72 -15.34 -5.61
C ARG A 169 -7.38 -16.81 -5.86
N ALA A 170 -6.96 -17.16 -7.06
CA ALA A 170 -6.52 -18.54 -7.36
C ALA A 170 -5.32 -18.95 -6.50
N PHE A 171 -4.34 -18.08 -6.28
CA PHE A 171 -3.18 -18.37 -5.44
C PHE A 171 -3.53 -18.45 -3.94
N THR A 172 -4.38 -17.56 -3.46
CA THR A 172 -4.71 -17.48 -2.02
C THR A 172 -5.68 -18.57 -1.57
N GLU A 173 -6.54 -19.07 -2.47
CA GLU A 173 -7.51 -20.13 -2.19
C GLU A 173 -7.04 -21.52 -2.63
N GLY A 174 -6.12 -21.60 -3.62
CA GLY A 174 -5.68 -22.85 -4.24
C GLY A 174 -4.47 -23.54 -3.56
N GLY A 175 -4.13 -23.21 -2.32
CA GLY A 175 -3.04 -23.83 -1.54
C GLY A 175 -1.62 -23.37 -1.96
N TYR A 176 -1.47 -22.47 -2.95
CA TYR A 176 -0.18 -21.87 -3.28
C TYR A 176 0.36 -21.02 -2.13
N ALA A 177 -0.53 -20.33 -1.41
CA ALA A 177 -0.23 -19.45 -0.28
C ALA A 177 -0.26 -20.19 1.08
N SER A 178 -0.16 -21.52 1.12
CA SER A 178 -0.13 -22.28 2.37
C SER A 178 1.06 -21.86 3.25
N LEU A 179 0.83 -21.80 4.55
CA LEU A 179 1.83 -21.33 5.52
C LEU A 179 3.13 -22.13 5.44
N THR A 180 3.06 -23.45 5.30
CA THR A 180 4.22 -24.32 5.15
C THR A 180 5.01 -24.02 3.88
N ARG A 181 4.34 -23.83 2.74
CA ARG A 181 5.00 -23.49 1.48
C ARG A 181 5.67 -22.12 1.51
N VAL A 182 4.97 -21.12 2.08
CA VAL A 182 5.54 -19.78 2.25
C VAL A 182 6.78 -19.81 3.14
N HIS A 183 6.75 -20.62 4.20
CA HIS A 183 7.92 -20.80 5.06
C HIS A 183 9.10 -21.49 4.33
N GLN A 184 8.86 -22.48 3.51
CA GLN A 184 9.91 -23.10 2.67
C GLN A 184 10.60 -22.06 1.75
N TRP A 185 9.86 -21.12 1.18
CA TRP A 185 10.47 -20.03 0.41
C TRP A 185 11.31 -19.09 1.28
N THR A 186 10.87 -18.86 2.53
CA THR A 186 11.63 -18.05 3.49
C THR A 186 12.95 -18.70 3.86
N LEU A 187 12.98 -20.01 4.11
CA LEU A 187 14.23 -20.76 4.31
C LEU A 187 15.18 -20.63 3.10
N GLY A 188 14.67 -20.79 1.87
CA GLY A 188 15.46 -20.59 0.66
C GLY A 188 15.98 -19.16 0.46
N PHE A 189 15.35 -18.15 1.05
CA PHE A 189 15.89 -16.79 1.13
C PHE A 189 17.04 -16.73 2.15
N VAL A 190 16.85 -17.24 3.36
CA VAL A 190 17.87 -17.24 4.42
C VAL A 190 19.14 -17.91 3.95
N ASP A 191 19.05 -19.06 3.27
CA ASP A 191 20.22 -19.81 2.77
C ASP A 191 21.03 -19.02 1.72
N ARG A 192 20.38 -18.17 0.94
CA ARG A 192 21.01 -17.37 -0.13
C ARG A 192 21.38 -15.95 0.29
N SER A 193 20.91 -15.48 1.43
CA SER A 193 21.19 -14.13 1.90
C SER A 193 22.62 -13.99 2.41
N PRO A 194 23.37 -12.94 2.06
CA PRO A 194 24.67 -12.64 2.66
C PRO A 194 24.61 -12.47 4.20
N GLN A 195 23.44 -12.13 4.73
CA GLN A 195 23.18 -12.00 6.18
C GLN A 195 22.34 -13.17 6.73
N GLY A 196 22.28 -14.29 6.02
CA GLY A 196 21.43 -15.43 6.36
C GLY A 196 21.64 -15.99 7.77
N GLU A 197 22.87 -15.95 8.29
CA GLU A 197 23.16 -16.38 9.67
C GLU A 197 22.37 -15.58 10.71
N ARG A 198 22.20 -14.28 10.50
CA ARG A 198 21.41 -13.41 11.39
C ARG A 198 19.94 -13.83 11.43
N TYR A 199 19.40 -14.30 10.32
CA TYR A 199 17.97 -14.64 10.20
C TYR A 199 17.67 -16.12 10.48
N ARG A 200 18.70 -16.96 10.58
CA ARG A 200 18.58 -18.43 10.73
C ARG A 200 17.84 -18.81 12.01
N ASP A 201 18.14 -18.17 13.13
CA ASP A 201 17.46 -18.44 14.40
C ASP A 201 15.96 -18.18 14.32
N LEU A 202 15.56 -17.05 13.73
CA LEU A 202 14.14 -16.72 13.56
C LEU A 202 13.45 -17.72 12.61
N ALA A 203 14.08 -18.05 11.47
CA ALA A 203 13.54 -19.00 10.52
C ALA A 203 13.42 -20.42 11.12
N HIS A 204 14.41 -20.85 11.92
CA HIS A 204 14.38 -22.14 12.61
C HIS A 204 13.22 -22.23 13.63
N ARG A 205 13.00 -21.17 14.40
CA ARG A 205 11.85 -21.11 15.34
C ARG A 205 10.51 -21.15 14.65
N ILE A 206 10.40 -20.59 13.43
CA ILE A 206 9.17 -20.73 12.62
C ILE A 206 8.98 -22.20 12.22
N THR A 207 10.06 -22.91 11.82
CA THR A 207 10.03 -24.34 11.55
C THR A 207 9.50 -25.12 12.73
N GLU A 208 10.13 -24.95 13.91
CA GLU A 208 9.72 -25.62 15.15
C GLU A 208 8.23 -25.37 15.49
N ALA A 209 7.77 -24.12 15.33
CA ALA A 209 6.38 -23.78 15.58
C ALA A 209 5.41 -24.49 14.61
N LEU A 210 5.76 -24.58 13.31
CA LEU A 210 4.95 -25.29 12.32
C LEU A 210 4.95 -26.81 12.56
N GLU A 211 6.09 -27.40 12.91
CA GLU A 211 6.20 -28.82 13.27
C GLU A 211 5.38 -29.14 14.52
N PHE A 212 5.43 -28.27 15.52
CA PHE A 212 4.62 -28.41 16.73
C PHE A 212 3.11 -28.34 16.42
N MET A 213 2.68 -27.38 15.60
CA MET A 213 1.28 -27.28 15.17
C MET A 213 0.83 -28.56 14.44
N GLN A 214 1.66 -29.07 13.53
CA GLN A 214 1.41 -30.32 12.82
C GLN A 214 1.33 -31.52 13.76
N ALA A 215 2.24 -31.64 14.72
CA ALA A 215 2.22 -32.69 15.76
C ALA A 215 0.96 -32.63 16.63
N CYS A 216 0.41 -31.43 16.86
CA CYS A 216 -0.87 -31.24 17.56
C CYS A 216 -2.12 -31.53 16.69
N GLY A 217 -1.92 -31.98 15.43
CA GLY A 217 -3.04 -32.28 14.52
C GLY A 217 -3.64 -31.03 13.83
N VAL A 218 -3.00 -29.88 13.96
CA VAL A 218 -3.40 -28.66 13.25
C VAL A 218 -2.86 -28.73 11.82
N SER A 219 -3.74 -29.06 10.89
CA SER A 219 -3.41 -29.23 9.46
C SER A 219 -4.38 -28.44 8.58
N GLY A 220 -4.10 -28.34 7.29
CA GLY A 220 -5.00 -27.70 6.32
C GLY A 220 -6.41 -28.31 6.26
N LEU A 221 -6.55 -29.59 6.60
CA LEU A 221 -7.86 -30.26 6.69
C LEU A 221 -8.64 -29.84 7.94
N SER A 222 -7.96 -29.60 9.06
CA SER A 222 -8.59 -29.19 10.33
C SER A 222 -8.70 -27.67 10.48
N THR A 223 -7.83 -26.91 9.80
CA THR A 223 -7.72 -25.44 9.94
C THR A 223 -7.46 -24.84 8.55
N PRO A 224 -8.52 -24.50 7.79
CA PRO A 224 -8.38 -23.97 6.43
C PRO A 224 -7.49 -22.72 6.32
N GLU A 225 -7.37 -21.96 7.40
CA GLU A 225 -6.53 -20.75 7.47
C GLU A 225 -5.03 -21.03 7.29
N ILE A 226 -4.58 -22.30 7.45
CA ILE A 226 -3.20 -22.71 7.17
C ILE A 226 -2.96 -22.84 5.67
N GLU A 227 -3.97 -23.29 4.93
CA GLU A 227 -3.90 -23.50 3.47
C GLU A 227 -4.31 -22.27 2.67
N ARG A 228 -5.14 -21.41 3.25
CA ARG A 228 -5.71 -20.23 2.62
C ARG A 228 -5.28 -18.97 3.37
N THR A 229 -5.21 -17.87 2.68
CA THR A 229 -4.91 -16.59 3.31
C THR A 229 -5.75 -15.46 2.75
N SER A 230 -6.28 -14.60 3.62
CA SER A 230 -6.92 -13.38 3.18
C SER A 230 -5.88 -12.42 2.62
N PHE A 231 -6.13 -11.92 1.43
CA PHE A 231 -5.31 -10.91 0.76
C PHE A 231 -6.22 -9.86 0.13
N TYR A 232 -5.93 -8.61 0.37
CA TYR A 232 -6.71 -7.47 -0.10
C TYR A 232 -5.88 -6.61 -1.02
N THR A 233 -6.52 -5.76 -1.82
CA THR A 233 -5.84 -4.83 -2.74
C THR A 233 -6.17 -3.38 -2.42
N SER A 234 -5.27 -2.48 -2.81
CA SER A 234 -5.42 -1.05 -2.58
C SER A 234 -4.69 -0.24 -3.64
N HIS A 235 -5.17 0.97 -3.90
CA HIS A 235 -4.47 1.96 -4.72
C HIS A 235 -4.82 3.40 -4.31
N GLU A 236 -4.10 4.38 -4.87
CA GLU A 236 -4.40 5.80 -4.68
C GLU A 236 -5.69 6.16 -5.41
N CYS A 237 -6.66 6.69 -4.68
CA CYS A 237 -7.89 7.26 -5.24
C CYS A 237 -7.54 8.56 -5.97
N LEU A 238 -7.05 8.46 -7.21
CA LEU A 238 -6.51 9.58 -7.95
C LEU A 238 -7.38 9.99 -9.14
N LEU A 239 -7.86 9.04 -9.94
CA LEU A 239 -8.70 9.30 -11.13
C LEU A 239 -10.18 9.16 -10.77
N LEU A 240 -10.78 10.23 -10.26
CA LEU A 240 -12.13 10.18 -9.70
C LEU A 240 -13.22 9.75 -10.70
N GLY A 241 -13.04 9.97 -12.00
CA GLY A 241 -13.97 9.46 -13.03
C GLY A 241 -13.94 7.93 -13.13
N PHE A 242 -12.76 7.31 -13.00
CA PHE A 242 -12.59 5.86 -12.96
C PHE A 242 -13.21 5.26 -11.68
N GLU A 243 -12.95 5.88 -10.53
CA GLU A 243 -13.47 5.43 -9.24
C GLU A 243 -15.01 5.60 -9.18
N GLU A 244 -15.54 6.73 -9.65
CA GLU A 244 -16.99 6.96 -9.77
C GLU A 244 -17.65 5.89 -10.64
N ALA A 245 -17.06 5.59 -11.81
CA ALA A 245 -17.58 4.59 -12.73
C ALA A 245 -17.63 3.18 -12.14
N LEU A 246 -16.78 2.84 -11.16
CA LEU A 246 -16.74 1.55 -10.46
C LEU A 246 -17.45 1.59 -9.11
N THR A 247 -18.02 2.71 -8.69
CA THR A 247 -18.75 2.82 -7.42
C THR A 247 -20.16 2.23 -7.54
N ARG A 248 -20.52 1.37 -6.60
CA ARG A 248 -21.79 0.62 -6.57
C ARG A 248 -22.45 0.72 -5.21
N ILE A 249 -23.79 0.68 -5.21
CA ILE A 249 -24.55 0.48 -3.98
C ILE A 249 -24.57 -1.00 -3.61
N ASP A 250 -24.20 -1.30 -2.38
CA ASP A 250 -24.32 -2.67 -1.85
C ASP A 250 -25.78 -2.97 -1.47
N SER A 251 -26.37 -3.97 -2.09
CA SER A 251 -27.77 -4.36 -1.87
C SER A 251 -28.03 -4.85 -0.45
N THR A 252 -26.99 -5.27 0.28
CA THR A 252 -27.11 -5.79 1.65
C THR A 252 -27.15 -4.67 2.68
N SER A 253 -26.28 -3.66 2.54
CA SER A 253 -26.14 -2.57 3.52
C SER A 253 -26.80 -1.26 3.05
N GLY A 254 -27.10 -1.11 1.77
CA GLY A 254 -27.54 0.16 1.18
C GLY A 254 -26.47 1.23 1.11
N LEU A 255 -25.20 0.90 1.42
CA LEU A 255 -24.07 1.82 1.37
C LEU A 255 -23.36 1.78 0.02
N TRP A 256 -22.71 2.88 -0.32
CA TRP A 256 -21.89 2.97 -1.53
C TRP A 256 -20.48 2.43 -1.27
N TYR A 257 -20.00 1.58 -2.16
CA TYR A 257 -18.64 1.08 -2.17
C TYR A 257 -18.00 1.37 -3.52
N ASP A 258 -16.79 1.90 -3.49
CA ASP A 258 -15.93 1.86 -4.65
C ASP A 258 -15.41 0.43 -4.81
N THR A 259 -15.81 -0.20 -5.90
CA THR A 259 -15.49 -1.61 -6.17
C THR A 259 -14.23 -1.79 -7.00
N SER A 260 -13.42 -0.74 -7.17
CA SER A 260 -12.12 -0.78 -7.85
C SER A 260 -11.06 -1.48 -7.00
N ALA A 261 -11.12 -1.34 -5.67
CA ALA A 261 -10.24 -2.01 -4.71
C ALA A 261 -10.91 -2.17 -3.34
N HIS A 262 -10.32 -3.00 -2.45
CA HIS A 262 -10.83 -3.18 -1.09
C HIS A 262 -10.60 -1.95 -0.22
N MET A 263 -9.46 -1.26 -0.41
CA MET A 263 -9.04 -0.06 0.31
C MET A 263 -8.49 0.96 -0.68
N LEU A 264 -8.80 2.22 -0.45
CA LEU A 264 -8.28 3.34 -1.22
C LEU A 264 -7.51 4.29 -0.31
N TRP A 265 -6.55 5.07 -0.84
CA TRP A 265 -5.96 6.14 -0.05
C TRP A 265 -5.97 7.47 -0.79
N ILE A 266 -6.10 8.54 -0.01
CA ILE A 266 -5.97 9.92 -0.47
C ILE A 266 -4.50 10.31 -0.37
N GLY A 267 -3.93 10.77 -1.48
CA GLY A 267 -2.55 11.21 -1.57
C GLY A 267 -2.29 12.53 -0.83
N ASP A 268 -1.02 12.80 -0.53
CA ASP A 268 -0.61 14.04 0.14
C ASP A 268 -0.92 15.31 -0.68
N ARG A 269 -1.05 15.19 -2.01
CA ARG A 269 -1.38 16.30 -2.93
C ARG A 269 -2.89 16.49 -3.14
N THR A 270 -3.71 15.55 -2.73
CA THR A 270 -5.16 15.52 -3.03
C THR A 270 -6.05 15.51 -1.77
N ARG A 271 -5.45 15.69 -0.58
CA ARG A 271 -6.12 15.61 0.72
C ARG A 271 -6.75 16.91 1.21
N GLN A 272 -6.93 17.92 0.35
CA GLN A 272 -7.56 19.16 0.76
C GLN A 272 -8.99 18.89 1.28
N PRO A 273 -9.35 19.33 2.51
CA PRO A 273 -10.66 19.03 3.12
C PRO A 273 -11.87 19.42 2.26
N ASP A 274 -11.74 20.49 1.46
CA ASP A 274 -12.81 20.97 0.56
C ASP A 274 -12.63 20.49 -0.89
N GLY A 275 -11.66 19.61 -1.14
CA GLY A 275 -11.29 19.09 -2.46
C GLY A 275 -12.15 17.92 -2.91
N ALA A 276 -12.11 17.66 -4.21
CA ALA A 276 -12.90 16.62 -4.89
C ALA A 276 -12.61 15.22 -4.35
N HIS A 277 -11.35 14.88 -4.05
CA HIS A 277 -10.97 13.55 -3.56
C HIS A 277 -11.52 13.27 -2.16
N VAL A 278 -11.49 14.25 -1.26
CA VAL A 278 -12.08 14.13 0.07
C VAL A 278 -13.61 14.05 -0.04
N GLU A 279 -14.23 14.86 -0.92
CA GLU A 279 -15.68 14.79 -1.19
C GLU A 279 -16.10 13.40 -1.69
N PHE A 280 -15.37 12.82 -2.65
CA PHE A 280 -15.65 11.46 -3.12
C PHE A 280 -15.51 10.44 -2.00
N CYS A 281 -14.36 10.42 -1.31
CA CYS A 281 -14.05 9.43 -0.30
C CYS A 281 -14.96 9.48 0.94
N ARG A 282 -15.57 10.64 1.28
CA ARG A 282 -16.45 10.73 2.45
C ARG A 282 -17.74 9.92 2.33
N GLY A 283 -18.16 9.60 1.11
CA GLY A 283 -19.43 8.90 0.88
C GLY A 283 -19.31 7.43 0.54
N ILE A 284 -18.13 6.93 0.21
CA ILE A 284 -17.90 5.49 0.03
C ILE A 284 -17.61 4.82 1.38
N ALA A 285 -17.99 3.56 1.54
CA ALA A 285 -17.84 2.82 2.79
C ALA A 285 -16.58 1.95 2.87
N ASN A 286 -15.68 2.02 1.89
CA ASN A 286 -14.39 1.33 1.91
C ASN A 286 -13.49 1.82 3.05
N PRO A 287 -12.63 0.98 3.64
CA PRO A 287 -11.49 1.46 4.41
C PRO A 287 -10.66 2.46 3.62
N LEU A 288 -10.22 3.55 4.28
CA LEU A 288 -9.49 4.63 3.63
C LEU A 288 -8.12 4.86 4.26
N GLY A 289 -7.14 5.17 3.42
CA GLY A 289 -5.86 5.71 3.83
C GLY A 289 -5.79 7.23 3.65
N ILE A 290 -5.03 7.91 4.50
CA ILE A 290 -4.69 9.34 4.36
C ILE A 290 -3.19 9.49 4.45
N LYS A 291 -2.55 9.98 3.38
CA LYS A 291 -1.10 10.27 3.41
C LYS A 291 -0.83 11.51 4.25
N ALA A 292 0.02 11.37 5.27
CA ALA A 292 0.42 12.41 6.20
C ALA A 292 1.91 12.70 6.06
N GLY A 293 2.26 13.73 5.30
CA GLY A 293 3.63 14.24 5.16
C GLY A 293 3.97 15.31 6.20
N PRO A 294 5.22 15.82 6.21
CA PRO A 294 5.69 16.81 7.21
C PRO A 294 4.91 18.13 7.22
N GLY A 295 4.20 18.42 6.13
CA GLY A 295 3.35 19.62 6.04
C GLY A 295 1.93 19.45 6.58
N MET A 296 1.55 18.27 7.10
CA MET A 296 0.24 18.06 7.70
C MET A 296 0.19 18.66 9.10
N THR A 297 -0.80 19.51 9.36
CA THR A 297 -1.08 20.02 10.70
C THR A 297 -2.05 19.13 11.46
N ALA A 298 -2.05 19.22 12.79
CA ALA A 298 -3.02 18.51 13.64
C ALA A 298 -4.47 18.89 13.30
N ASP A 299 -4.74 20.18 13.12
CA ASP A 299 -6.08 20.67 12.79
C ASP A 299 -6.56 20.17 11.42
N GLU A 300 -5.68 20.12 10.42
CA GLU A 300 -6.01 19.55 9.11
C GLU A 300 -6.33 18.06 9.23
N LEU A 301 -5.52 17.29 9.98
CA LEU A 301 -5.78 15.86 10.19
C LEU A 301 -7.13 15.65 10.89
N LEU A 302 -7.40 16.35 11.98
CA LEU A 302 -8.66 16.22 12.71
C LEU A 302 -9.87 16.59 11.83
N ARG A 303 -9.77 17.66 11.03
CA ARG A 303 -10.81 18.02 10.05
C ARG A 303 -11.05 16.93 9.01
N LEU A 304 -10.00 16.29 8.51
CA LEU A 304 -10.13 15.13 7.60
C LEU A 304 -10.82 13.95 8.28
N LEU A 305 -10.49 13.66 9.54
CA LEU A 305 -11.13 12.60 10.31
C LEU A 305 -12.62 12.90 10.55
N ASP A 306 -13.00 14.14 10.83
CA ASP A 306 -14.40 14.56 10.98
C ASP A 306 -15.21 14.35 9.69
N ILE A 307 -14.59 14.61 8.52
CA ILE A 307 -15.24 14.46 7.21
C ILE A 307 -15.33 12.98 6.80
N LEU A 308 -14.23 12.23 6.95
CA LEU A 308 -14.09 10.89 6.38
C LEU A 308 -14.54 9.77 7.32
N ASN A 309 -14.58 10.03 8.63
CA ASN A 309 -15.00 9.09 9.65
C ASN A 309 -15.80 9.77 10.79
N PRO A 310 -16.94 10.40 10.48
CA PRO A 310 -17.74 11.12 11.47
C PRO A 310 -18.26 10.21 12.58
N ALA A 311 -18.46 8.91 12.29
CA ALA A 311 -18.88 7.90 13.27
C ALA A 311 -17.74 7.40 14.16
N ASN A 312 -16.51 7.84 13.93
CA ASN A 312 -15.30 7.39 14.62
C ASN A 312 -15.16 5.85 14.63
N ALA A 313 -15.59 5.19 13.54
CA ALA A 313 -15.54 3.74 13.42
C ALA A 313 -14.08 3.25 13.39
N PRO A 314 -13.71 2.26 14.23
CA PRO A 314 -12.37 1.67 14.18
C PRO A 314 -12.18 0.89 12.87
N GLY A 315 -10.95 0.95 12.31
CA GLY A 315 -10.63 0.28 11.04
C GLY A 315 -11.00 1.08 9.78
N ARG A 316 -11.80 2.13 9.91
CA ARG A 316 -12.21 2.99 8.78
C ARG A 316 -11.05 3.79 8.21
N ILE A 317 -10.20 4.41 9.05
CA ILE A 317 -9.12 5.29 8.63
C ILE A 317 -7.76 4.73 9.01
N THR A 318 -6.85 4.72 8.02
CA THR A 318 -5.42 4.49 8.21
C THR A 318 -4.67 5.79 7.91
N VAL A 319 -4.01 6.38 8.89
CA VAL A 319 -3.10 7.51 8.69
C VAL A 319 -1.73 6.96 8.29
N ILE A 320 -1.32 7.26 7.06
CA ILE A 320 -0.07 6.77 6.46
C ILE A 320 0.99 7.86 6.57
N SER A 321 1.81 7.78 7.62
CA SER A 321 2.90 8.71 7.90
C SER A 321 4.03 8.55 6.88
N ARG A 322 4.46 9.67 6.25
CA ARG A 322 5.54 9.70 5.25
C ARG A 322 6.48 10.89 5.49
N MET A 323 7.09 10.93 6.64
CA MET A 323 7.85 12.09 7.12
C MET A 323 9.27 12.17 6.57
N GLY A 324 9.91 11.03 6.36
CA GLY A 324 11.34 10.89 6.12
C GLY A 324 12.11 10.67 7.42
N ALA A 325 13.20 9.88 7.36
CA ALA A 325 13.97 9.45 8.53
C ALA A 325 14.41 10.61 9.43
N ASP A 326 14.80 11.74 8.82
CA ASP A 326 15.32 12.91 9.55
C ASP A 326 14.23 13.76 10.21
N ARG A 327 12.94 13.52 9.93
CA ARG A 327 11.84 14.41 10.32
C ARG A 327 10.71 13.74 11.10
N VAL A 328 10.64 12.42 11.10
CA VAL A 328 9.54 11.68 11.74
C VAL A 328 9.42 11.99 13.23
N GLU A 329 10.53 12.06 13.97
CA GLU A 329 10.54 12.35 15.40
C GLU A 329 10.08 13.79 15.72
N ALA A 330 10.29 14.74 14.79
CA ALA A 330 9.88 16.13 14.98
C ALA A 330 8.40 16.37 14.64
N HIS A 331 7.84 15.65 13.65
CA HIS A 331 6.51 15.96 13.10
C HIS A 331 5.42 14.98 13.55
N LEU A 332 5.72 13.69 13.68
CA LEU A 332 4.71 12.68 13.98
C LEU A 332 4.09 12.82 15.39
N PRO A 333 4.85 13.11 16.47
CA PRO A 333 4.28 13.16 17.83
C PRO A 333 3.12 14.15 17.98
N GLY A 334 3.20 15.31 17.31
CA GLY A 334 2.13 16.32 17.34
C GLY A 334 0.80 15.81 16.78
N LEU A 335 0.85 15.04 15.70
CA LEU A 335 -0.31 14.41 15.09
C LEU A 335 -0.88 13.30 15.98
N VAL A 336 -0.01 12.44 16.54
CA VAL A 336 -0.40 11.33 17.43
C VAL A 336 -1.12 11.86 18.66
N ARG A 337 -0.55 12.85 19.35
CA ARG A 337 -1.17 13.47 20.54
C ARG A 337 -2.51 14.14 20.23
N ALA A 338 -2.65 14.79 19.08
CA ALA A 338 -3.91 15.42 18.68
C ALA A 338 -5.01 14.36 18.48
N VAL A 339 -4.71 13.27 17.78
CA VAL A 339 -5.63 12.15 17.56
C VAL A 339 -6.03 11.49 18.88
N GLN A 340 -5.08 11.26 19.79
CA GLN A 340 -5.35 10.70 21.14
C GLN A 340 -6.24 11.63 21.98
N ARG A 341 -5.91 12.92 22.03
CA ARG A 341 -6.67 13.90 22.82
C ARG A 341 -8.13 13.98 22.40
N GLU A 342 -8.41 13.86 21.09
CA GLU A 342 -9.76 13.87 20.54
C GLU A 342 -10.42 12.47 20.52
N GLY A 343 -9.77 11.45 21.08
CA GLY A 343 -10.28 10.07 21.14
C GLY A 343 -10.60 9.46 19.78
N ARG A 344 -9.83 9.81 18.74
CA ARG A 344 -10.09 9.33 17.37
C ARG A 344 -9.50 7.96 17.13
N ASN A 345 -10.29 7.07 16.53
CA ASN A 345 -9.88 5.74 16.12
C ASN A 345 -9.20 5.80 14.74
N VAL A 346 -7.90 5.54 14.72
CA VAL A 346 -7.11 5.45 13.47
C VAL A 346 -6.10 4.30 13.56
N VAL A 347 -5.79 3.71 12.42
CA VAL A 347 -4.62 2.86 12.25
C VAL A 347 -3.44 3.76 11.87
N TRP A 348 -2.34 3.68 12.58
CA TRP A 348 -1.10 4.34 12.21
C TRP A 348 -0.23 3.40 11.36
N SER A 349 0.17 3.84 10.16
CA SER A 349 1.04 3.10 9.25
C SER A 349 2.21 3.96 8.80
N CYS A 350 3.41 3.39 8.75
CA CYS A 350 4.61 4.08 8.28
C CYS A 350 4.81 3.86 6.77
N ASP A 351 4.95 4.94 6.01
CA ASP A 351 5.46 4.94 4.64
C ASP A 351 6.91 5.45 4.64
N PRO A 352 7.89 4.57 4.78
CA PRO A 352 9.29 4.99 4.87
C PRO A 352 9.92 5.22 3.49
N MET A 353 9.10 5.18 2.42
CA MET A 353 9.59 5.27 1.05
C MET A 353 9.63 6.71 0.54
N HIS A 354 8.47 7.39 0.56
CA HIS A 354 8.30 8.67 -0.11
C HIS A 354 9.08 9.84 0.52
N GLY A 355 9.34 9.80 1.83
CA GLY A 355 10.15 10.80 2.53
C GLY A 355 11.67 10.63 2.35
N ASN A 356 12.13 9.49 1.83
CA ASN A 356 13.54 9.12 1.72
C ASN A 356 14.05 8.99 0.29
N THR A 357 13.28 9.45 -0.69
CA THR A 357 13.74 9.47 -2.09
C THR A 357 14.77 10.57 -2.31
N ILE A 358 15.92 10.21 -2.85
CA ILE A 358 17.00 11.13 -3.24
C ILE A 358 17.33 10.98 -4.72
N LYS A 359 17.96 11.98 -5.30
CA LYS A 359 18.51 11.93 -6.66
C LYS A 359 20.04 11.80 -6.58
N THR A 360 20.58 10.78 -7.22
CA THR A 360 22.03 10.54 -7.28
C THR A 360 22.73 11.48 -8.26
N ARG A 361 24.06 11.52 -8.21
CA ARG A 361 24.87 12.31 -9.18
C ARG A 361 24.69 11.84 -10.61
N ASN A 362 24.44 10.55 -10.85
CA ASN A 362 24.18 9.96 -12.18
C ASN A 362 22.73 10.18 -12.66
N GLY A 363 21.92 10.94 -11.91
CA GLY A 363 20.55 11.31 -12.31
C GLY A 363 19.45 10.31 -11.91
N TYR A 364 19.79 9.13 -11.42
CA TYR A 364 18.83 8.16 -10.92
C TYR A 364 18.17 8.63 -9.62
N LYS A 365 16.90 8.35 -9.47
CA LYS A 365 16.27 8.38 -8.15
C LYS A 365 16.63 7.08 -7.40
N THR A 366 16.83 7.17 -6.09
CA THR A 366 17.02 5.99 -5.23
C THR A 366 16.51 6.26 -3.82
N ARG A 367 16.43 5.20 -3.04
CA ARG A 367 16.11 5.25 -1.60
C ARG A 367 17.17 4.45 -0.86
N PRO A 368 18.02 5.09 -0.04
CA PRO A 368 18.97 4.37 0.79
C PRO A 368 18.22 3.48 1.79
N PHE A 369 18.50 2.18 1.79
CA PHE A 369 17.84 1.21 2.65
C PHE A 369 17.94 1.56 4.14
N ASP A 370 19.10 2.09 4.57
CA ASP A 370 19.29 2.51 5.96
C ASP A 370 18.37 3.67 6.37
N ARG A 371 18.04 4.58 5.43
CA ARG A 371 17.07 5.65 5.69
C ARG A 371 15.65 5.10 5.78
N VAL A 372 15.30 4.14 4.93
CA VAL A 372 14.00 3.43 4.99
C VAL A 372 13.86 2.75 6.35
N LEU A 373 14.86 1.98 6.77
CA LEU A 373 14.88 1.31 8.08
C LEU A 373 14.90 2.33 9.24
N GLY A 374 15.63 3.43 9.10
CA GLY A 374 15.70 4.51 10.09
C GLY A 374 14.33 5.13 10.36
N GLU A 375 13.56 5.44 9.32
CA GLU A 375 12.19 5.97 9.50
C GLU A 375 11.26 4.98 10.19
N VAL A 376 11.34 3.68 9.83
CA VAL A 376 10.56 2.63 10.49
C VAL A 376 10.88 2.56 11.99
N ARG A 377 12.16 2.55 12.35
CA ARG A 377 12.59 2.51 13.78
C ARG A 377 12.12 3.74 14.55
N ALA A 378 12.28 4.92 13.97
CA ALA A 378 11.84 6.16 14.59
C ALA A 378 10.30 6.22 14.72
N PHE A 379 9.55 5.71 13.74
CA PHE A 379 8.10 5.57 13.81
C PHE A 379 7.68 4.69 15.01
N PHE A 380 8.29 3.52 15.19
CA PHE A 380 8.04 2.67 16.37
C PHE A 380 8.42 3.38 17.68
N ALA A 381 9.57 4.05 17.71
CA ALA A 381 10.02 4.77 18.89
C ALA A 381 9.05 5.90 19.30
N VAL A 382 8.52 6.65 18.33
CA VAL A 382 7.50 7.69 18.59
C VAL A 382 6.24 7.07 19.18
N HIS A 383 5.69 6.02 18.58
CA HIS A 383 4.47 5.39 19.08
C HIS A 383 4.65 4.81 20.50
N ARG A 384 5.80 4.23 20.78
CA ARG A 384 6.16 3.76 22.12
C ARG A 384 6.24 4.91 23.13
N ALA A 385 6.85 6.03 22.75
CA ALA A 385 6.97 7.21 23.62
C ALA A 385 5.61 7.86 23.91
N GLU A 386 4.71 7.87 22.93
CA GLU A 386 3.37 8.44 23.06
C GLU A 386 2.33 7.45 23.63
N GLY A 387 2.73 6.19 23.92
CA GLY A 387 1.83 5.17 24.46
C GLY A 387 0.74 4.72 23.48
N THR A 388 1.05 4.74 22.18
CA THR A 388 0.14 4.33 21.09
C THR A 388 0.68 3.13 20.34
N HIS A 389 -0.12 2.55 19.44
CA HIS A 389 0.25 1.38 18.66
C HIS A 389 0.79 1.78 17.27
N ALA A 390 2.01 1.32 16.95
CA ALA A 390 2.58 1.35 15.60
C ALA A 390 1.90 0.28 14.75
N GLY A 391 0.78 0.64 14.10
CA GLY A 391 -0.17 -0.32 13.53
C GLY A 391 0.25 -0.96 12.22
N GLY A 392 1.21 -0.40 11.47
CA GLY A 392 1.55 -0.99 10.18
C GLY A 392 2.68 -0.33 9.41
N ILE A 393 2.92 -0.90 8.22
CA ILE A 393 3.88 -0.39 7.24
C ILE A 393 3.24 -0.33 5.85
N HIS A 394 3.62 0.69 5.07
CA HIS A 394 3.20 0.92 3.70
C HIS A 394 4.43 1.12 2.82
N ILE A 395 4.77 0.12 1.99
CA ILE A 395 6.04 0.09 1.23
C ILE A 395 5.84 -0.05 -0.27
N GLU A 396 6.75 0.55 -1.04
CA GLU A 396 6.90 0.31 -2.48
C GLU A 396 7.96 -0.78 -2.69
N MET A 397 7.54 -1.92 -3.23
CA MET A 397 8.37 -3.09 -3.41
C MET A 397 7.95 -3.90 -4.64
N THR A 398 8.86 -4.75 -5.09
CA THR A 398 8.60 -5.70 -6.16
C THR A 398 9.13 -7.09 -5.79
N GLY A 399 8.55 -8.13 -6.37
CA GLY A 399 9.06 -9.50 -6.25
C GLY A 399 10.30 -9.78 -7.09
N GLN A 400 10.73 -8.82 -7.91
CA GLN A 400 11.87 -8.95 -8.81
C GLN A 400 13.19 -8.53 -8.13
N ASP A 401 14.31 -8.98 -8.71
CA ASP A 401 15.67 -8.63 -8.26
C ASP A 401 16.15 -7.34 -8.97
N VAL A 402 15.51 -6.21 -8.67
CA VAL A 402 15.88 -4.90 -9.19
C VAL A 402 16.97 -4.23 -8.36
N THR A 403 17.67 -3.24 -8.94
CA THR A 403 18.71 -2.44 -8.27
C THR A 403 18.28 -0.98 -8.13
N GLU A 404 17.06 -0.70 -7.70
CA GLU A 404 16.47 0.65 -7.64
C GLU A 404 16.77 1.38 -6.32
N CYS A 405 16.90 0.64 -5.21
CA CYS A 405 17.26 1.17 -3.89
C CYS A 405 18.69 0.79 -3.52
N THR A 406 19.46 1.74 -2.99
CA THR A 406 20.85 1.50 -2.55
C THR A 406 20.89 0.83 -1.17
N GLY A 407 21.98 0.12 -0.88
CA GLY A 407 22.21 -0.55 0.42
C GLY A 407 21.54 -1.91 0.54
N GLY A 408 21.20 -2.28 1.76
CA GLY A 408 20.73 -3.63 2.13
C GLY A 408 21.84 -4.66 2.09
N ALA A 409 21.51 -5.93 2.39
CA ALA A 409 22.46 -7.05 2.45
C ALA A 409 23.23 -7.28 1.14
N GLN A 410 22.64 -6.89 -0.01
CA GLN A 410 23.31 -6.93 -1.31
C GLN A 410 24.31 -5.80 -1.54
N ALA A 411 24.41 -4.82 -0.62
CA ALA A 411 25.28 -3.66 -0.69
C ALA A 411 25.20 -2.93 -2.06
N ILE A 412 23.97 -2.71 -2.56
CA ILE A 412 23.74 -2.03 -3.85
C ILE A 412 24.28 -0.61 -3.75
N THR A 413 25.24 -0.25 -4.62
CA THR A 413 25.85 1.08 -4.70
C THR A 413 25.17 1.93 -5.78
N GLU A 414 25.37 3.25 -5.75
CA GLU A 414 24.88 4.17 -6.80
C GLU A 414 25.35 3.78 -8.20
N ALA A 415 26.58 3.24 -8.34
CA ALA A 415 27.13 2.79 -9.61
C ALA A 415 26.39 1.58 -10.20
N ARG A 416 25.75 0.77 -9.34
CA ARG A 416 25.02 -0.42 -9.74
C ARG A 416 23.52 -0.20 -9.97
N LEU A 417 23.01 1.01 -9.76
CA LEU A 417 21.59 1.30 -10.00
C LEU A 417 21.18 1.00 -11.44
N SER A 418 22.03 1.29 -12.43
CA SER A 418 21.76 1.03 -13.85
C SER A 418 21.68 -0.44 -14.24
N ASP A 419 22.14 -1.38 -13.40
CA ASP A 419 22.21 -2.80 -13.74
C ASP A 419 20.81 -3.39 -14.02
N ARG A 420 19.82 -3.07 -13.15
CA ARG A 420 18.44 -3.53 -13.24
C ARG A 420 17.47 -2.47 -12.70
N TYR A 421 17.52 -1.25 -13.25
CA TYR A 421 16.62 -0.16 -12.88
C TYR A 421 15.38 -0.20 -13.77
N HIS A 422 14.31 -0.85 -13.31
CA HIS A 422 13.14 -1.12 -14.11
C HIS A 422 11.95 -0.18 -13.82
N THR A 423 11.97 0.56 -12.70
CA THR A 423 10.85 1.44 -12.39
C THR A 423 10.71 2.59 -13.39
N HIS A 424 9.49 2.86 -13.78
CA HIS A 424 9.13 4.04 -14.59
C HIS A 424 8.77 5.26 -13.73
N CYS A 425 8.73 5.09 -12.40
CA CYS A 425 8.28 6.11 -11.45
C CYS A 425 9.31 6.34 -10.34
N ASP A 426 9.06 5.78 -9.16
CA ASP A 426 9.94 5.90 -8.00
C ASP A 426 10.54 4.53 -7.64
N PRO A 427 11.76 4.51 -7.07
CA PRO A 427 12.49 3.28 -6.78
C PRO A 427 11.75 2.39 -5.77
N ARG A 428 11.79 1.08 -6.02
CA ARG A 428 11.17 0.03 -5.20
C ARG A 428 12.23 -0.78 -4.48
N LEU A 429 11.90 -1.27 -3.30
CA LEU A 429 12.69 -2.33 -2.67
C LEU A 429 12.57 -3.61 -3.52
N ASN A 430 13.68 -4.28 -3.76
CA ASN A 430 13.66 -5.61 -4.37
C ASN A 430 13.22 -6.69 -3.37
N ALA A 431 13.05 -7.93 -3.85
CA ALA A 431 12.62 -9.04 -3.03
C ALA A 431 13.52 -9.27 -1.79
N GLN A 432 14.84 -9.15 -1.95
CA GLN A 432 15.78 -9.38 -0.84
C GLN A 432 15.72 -8.25 0.18
N GLN A 433 15.71 -6.99 -0.25
CA GLN A 433 15.59 -5.83 0.64
C GLN A 433 14.25 -5.83 1.40
N SER A 434 13.16 -6.26 0.75
CA SER A 434 11.84 -6.38 1.38
C SER A 434 11.82 -7.41 2.50
N LEU A 435 12.43 -8.57 2.27
CA LEU A 435 12.54 -9.62 3.29
C LEU A 435 13.50 -9.22 4.42
N GLU A 436 14.63 -8.61 4.08
CA GLU A 436 15.55 -8.05 5.08
C GLU A 436 14.82 -7.05 6.00
N LEU A 437 14.05 -6.13 5.42
CA LEU A 437 13.24 -5.19 6.19
C LEU A 437 12.26 -5.91 7.12
N ALA A 438 11.59 -6.97 6.64
CA ALA A 438 10.66 -7.75 7.45
C ALA A 438 11.34 -8.44 8.64
N PHE A 439 12.54 -9.02 8.46
CA PHE A 439 13.30 -9.61 9.55
C PHE A 439 13.72 -8.58 10.59
N LEU A 440 14.22 -7.42 10.15
CA LEU A 440 14.63 -6.34 11.06
C LEU A 440 13.45 -5.74 11.84
N MET A 441 12.30 -5.64 11.20
CA MET A 441 11.05 -5.23 11.86
C MET A 441 10.56 -6.28 12.84
N ALA A 442 10.65 -7.58 12.51
CA ALA A 442 10.26 -8.68 13.39
C ALA A 442 11.08 -8.69 14.69
N GLU A 443 12.39 -8.38 14.61
CA GLU A 443 13.24 -8.20 15.78
C GLU A 443 12.73 -7.04 16.66
N ALA A 444 12.45 -5.86 16.07
CA ALA A 444 11.96 -4.70 16.79
C ALA A 444 10.59 -4.94 17.45
N LEU A 445 9.66 -5.56 16.73
CA LEU A 445 8.33 -5.92 17.27
C LEU A 445 8.40 -6.95 18.40
N LYS A 446 9.35 -7.88 18.33
CA LYS A 446 9.58 -8.85 19.39
C LYS A 446 10.10 -8.18 20.66
N GLU A 447 11.04 -7.24 20.54
CA GLU A 447 11.57 -6.45 21.67
C GLU A 447 10.47 -5.61 22.32
N GLU A 448 9.63 -4.95 21.51
CA GLU A 448 8.50 -4.15 21.98
C GLU A 448 7.49 -5.00 22.78
N ARG A 449 7.15 -6.18 22.25
CA ARG A 449 6.27 -7.13 22.93
C ARG A 449 6.88 -7.64 24.27
N ALA A 450 8.18 -7.89 24.29
CA ALA A 450 8.87 -8.31 25.52
C ALA A 450 8.83 -7.19 26.58
N ALA A 451 9.05 -5.93 26.18
CA ALA A 451 8.98 -4.78 27.08
C ALA A 451 7.57 -4.58 27.65
N LEU A 452 6.50 -4.71 26.81
CA LEU A 452 5.12 -4.62 27.28
C LEU A 452 4.75 -5.72 28.30
N ARG A 453 5.23 -6.95 28.10
CA ARG A 453 5.01 -8.08 29.04
C ARG A 453 5.75 -7.90 30.36
N ALA A 454 6.90 -7.21 30.35
CA ALA A 454 7.66 -6.94 31.56
C ALA A 454 7.06 -5.78 32.39
N ALA A 455 6.22 -4.93 31.76
CA ALA A 455 5.55 -3.81 32.41
C ALA A 455 4.13 -4.15 32.92
N SER A 456 3.56 -5.29 32.48
CA SER A 456 2.27 -5.84 32.94
C SER A 456 2.45 -6.83 34.08
#